data_d9e517a703b4efce1f24223e03195fe4
#
_entry.id   d9e517a703b4efce1f24223e03195fe4
#
_cell.length_a   1.000
_cell.length_b   1.000
_cell.length_c   1.000
_cell.angle_alpha   90.00
_cell.angle_beta   90.00
_cell.angle_gamma   90.00
#
_symmetry.space_group_name_H-M   'P 1'
#
loop_
_entity.id
_entity.type
_entity.pdbx_description
1 polymer ?
#
loop_
_entity_poly.entity_id
_entity_poly.type
_entity_poly.pdbx_seq_one_letter_code
_entity_poly.pdbx_strand_id
1 'polypeptide(L)'
;MSNVDIYRIVKELNEEIINTRIDKSYQPTYDTIRIKLRKAGEGRKDLVMQAGVRIHLTDYPQPNPTIPPNFPMLLRKHLSGGTITAVKQHNFDRIIEITVQKNTEYTLIVELFSKGNVILLDENKNIISPLKHRKWQIGRAHV
;
A
#
# COMPACT_ATOMS: atom_id res chain seq x y z
N MET A 1 -8.67 0.13 -12.86
CA MET A 1 -9.51 -0.98 -12.34
C MET A 1 -10.93 -0.53 -12.11
N SER A 2 -11.89 -1.34 -12.50
CA SER A 2 -13.30 -1.09 -12.21
C SER A 2 -13.62 -1.52 -10.77
N ASN A 3 -14.82 -1.18 -10.27
CA ASN A 3 -15.24 -1.63 -8.94
C ASN A 3 -15.32 -3.15 -8.83
N VAL A 4 -15.69 -3.83 -9.92
CA VAL A 4 -15.72 -5.31 -9.94
C VAL A 4 -14.31 -5.88 -9.84
N ASP A 5 -13.35 -5.29 -10.55
CA ASP A 5 -11.96 -5.71 -10.50
C ASP A 5 -11.40 -5.52 -9.08
N ILE A 6 -11.74 -4.40 -8.43
CA ILE A 6 -11.29 -4.12 -7.07
C ILE A 6 -11.89 -5.13 -6.10
N TYR A 7 -13.16 -5.46 -6.24
CA TYR A 7 -13.80 -6.47 -5.40
C TYR A 7 -13.05 -7.81 -5.50
N ARG A 8 -12.70 -8.23 -6.71
CA ARG A 8 -11.98 -9.48 -6.94
C ARG A 8 -10.58 -9.45 -6.35
N ILE A 9 -9.84 -8.34 -6.56
CA ILE A 9 -8.48 -8.26 -6.03
C ILE A 9 -8.48 -8.18 -4.51
N VAL A 10 -9.44 -7.50 -3.88
CA VAL A 10 -9.56 -7.47 -2.44
C VAL A 10 -9.77 -8.87 -1.89
N LYS A 11 -10.63 -9.66 -2.55
CA LYS A 11 -10.86 -11.05 -2.17
C LYS A 11 -9.57 -11.87 -2.27
N GLU A 12 -8.85 -11.73 -3.38
CA GLU A 12 -7.58 -12.44 -3.58
C GLU A 12 -6.55 -12.02 -2.54
N LEU A 13 -6.42 -10.72 -2.26
CA LEU A 13 -5.47 -10.23 -1.28
C LEU A 13 -5.80 -10.74 0.12
N ASN A 14 -7.08 -10.80 0.49
CA ASN A 14 -7.46 -11.38 1.77
C ASN A 14 -7.06 -12.85 1.90
N GLU A 15 -7.07 -13.59 0.80
CA GLU A 15 -6.63 -14.99 0.82
C GLU A 15 -5.10 -15.11 0.87
N GLU A 16 -4.39 -14.21 0.20
CA GLU A 16 -2.95 -14.36 -0.06
C GLU A 16 -2.05 -13.61 0.91
N ILE A 17 -2.44 -12.44 1.39
CA ILE A 17 -1.52 -11.59 2.14
C ILE A 17 -1.88 -11.31 3.59
N ILE A 18 -3.04 -11.73 4.07
CA ILE A 18 -3.37 -11.61 5.48
C ILE A 18 -2.37 -12.46 6.28
N ASN A 19 -1.87 -11.90 7.39
CA ASN A 19 -0.85 -12.49 8.25
C ASN A 19 0.55 -12.56 7.63
N THR A 20 0.79 -11.91 6.48
CA THR A 20 2.16 -11.77 5.98
C THR A 20 2.87 -10.66 6.73
N ARG A 21 4.19 -10.79 6.83
CA ARG A 21 5.04 -9.78 7.45
C ARG A 21 5.64 -8.89 6.37
N ILE A 22 5.63 -7.58 6.61
CA ILE A 22 6.23 -6.61 5.71
C ILE A 22 7.74 -6.59 5.93
N ASP A 23 8.51 -6.76 4.85
CA ASP A 23 9.96 -6.63 4.88
C ASP A 23 10.32 -5.22 4.46
N LYS A 24 10.64 -4.99 3.20
CA LYS A 24 11.07 -3.68 2.71
C LYS A 24 10.10 -3.12 1.69
N SER A 25 10.09 -1.79 1.58
CA SER A 25 9.27 -1.08 0.61
C SER A 25 10.17 -0.37 -0.39
N TYR A 26 9.73 -0.33 -1.65
CA TYR A 26 10.48 0.26 -2.76
C TYR A 26 9.57 1.11 -3.62
N GLN A 27 10.14 2.02 -4.38
CA GLN A 27 9.40 2.83 -5.34
C GLN A 27 10.03 2.69 -6.73
N PRO A 28 9.59 1.69 -7.53
CA PRO A 28 10.16 1.46 -8.87
C PRO A 28 9.96 2.62 -9.84
N THR A 29 8.82 3.31 -9.75
CA THR A 29 8.52 4.49 -10.57
C THR A 29 7.86 5.57 -9.70
N TYR A 30 7.63 6.75 -10.27
CA TYR A 30 7.10 7.87 -9.50
C TYR A 30 5.70 7.61 -8.89
N ASP A 31 4.93 6.71 -9.47
CA ASP A 31 3.56 6.43 -9.03
C ASP A 31 3.37 5.01 -8.50
N THR A 32 4.43 4.23 -8.37
CA THR A 32 4.34 2.81 -8.01
C THR A 32 5.13 2.52 -6.74
N ILE A 33 4.47 1.85 -5.79
CA ILE A 33 5.10 1.34 -4.58
C ILE A 33 5.07 -0.19 -4.63
N ARG A 34 6.18 -0.80 -4.26
CA ARG A 34 6.29 -2.25 -4.13
C ARG A 34 6.68 -2.60 -2.71
N ILE A 35 5.91 -3.49 -2.10
CA ILE A 35 6.18 -3.96 -0.73
C ILE A 35 6.50 -5.45 -0.80
N LYS A 36 7.64 -5.80 -0.25
CA LYS A 36 8.08 -7.19 -0.14
C LYS A 36 7.44 -7.82 1.09
N LEU A 37 6.71 -8.91 0.88
CA LEU A 37 5.98 -9.62 1.93
C LEU A 37 6.58 -11.01 2.13
N ARG A 38 6.59 -11.47 3.37
CA ARG A 38 7.03 -12.82 3.72
C ARG A 38 5.96 -13.52 4.52
N LYS A 39 5.69 -14.79 4.18
CA LYS A 39 4.76 -15.63 4.90
C LYS A 39 5.46 -16.93 5.28
N ALA A 40 5.35 -17.33 6.55
CA ALA A 40 6.01 -18.53 7.04
C ALA A 40 5.61 -19.76 6.22
N GLY A 41 6.62 -20.46 5.70
CA GLY A 41 6.41 -21.67 4.91
C GLY A 41 6.00 -21.45 3.46
N GLU A 42 5.72 -20.22 3.05
CA GLU A 42 5.27 -19.94 1.68
C GLU A 42 6.19 -19.03 0.88
N GLY A 43 7.28 -18.58 1.52
CA GLY A 43 8.26 -17.76 0.84
C GLY A 43 7.86 -16.30 0.71
N ARG A 44 8.24 -15.70 -0.42
CA ARG A 44 8.14 -14.26 -0.65
C ARG A 44 7.10 -13.93 -1.70
N LYS A 45 6.36 -12.83 -1.46
CA LYS A 45 5.49 -12.22 -2.47
C LYS A 45 5.73 -10.73 -2.48
N ASP A 46 5.58 -10.10 -3.63
CA ASP A 46 5.70 -8.65 -3.76
C ASP A 46 4.34 -8.08 -4.11
N LEU A 47 3.90 -7.12 -3.30
CA LEU A 47 2.65 -6.38 -3.52
C LEU A 47 2.99 -5.10 -4.25
N VAL A 48 2.39 -4.90 -5.42
CA VAL A 48 2.61 -3.72 -6.25
C VAL A 48 1.35 -2.84 -6.21
N MET A 49 1.53 -1.57 -5.88
CA MET A 49 0.47 -0.58 -5.81
C MET A 49 0.82 0.59 -6.73
N GLN A 50 0.13 0.70 -7.86
CA GLN A 50 0.31 1.80 -8.79
C GLN A 50 -0.86 2.77 -8.64
N ALA A 51 -0.58 3.97 -8.14
CA ALA A 51 -1.58 4.99 -7.85
C ALA A 51 -2.46 5.27 -9.08
N GLY A 52 -3.77 5.22 -8.89
CA GLY A 52 -4.73 5.47 -9.95
C GLY A 52 -4.89 4.36 -10.97
N VAL A 53 -4.09 3.29 -10.90
CA VAL A 53 -4.06 2.27 -11.94
C VAL A 53 -4.44 0.88 -11.44
N ARG A 54 -3.64 0.30 -10.55
CA ARG A 54 -3.85 -1.07 -10.13
C ARG A 54 -3.13 -1.43 -8.84
N ILE A 55 -3.54 -2.55 -8.26
CA ILE A 55 -2.87 -3.22 -7.17
C ILE A 55 -2.83 -4.71 -7.52
N HIS A 56 -1.70 -5.38 -7.34
CA HIS A 56 -1.57 -6.80 -7.61
C HIS A 56 -0.35 -7.41 -6.94
N LEU A 57 -0.30 -8.73 -6.91
CA LEU A 57 0.87 -9.48 -6.45
C LEU A 57 1.72 -9.89 -7.64
N THR A 58 3.05 -9.98 -7.46
CA THR A 58 3.95 -10.43 -8.48
C THR A 58 5.10 -11.24 -7.89
N ASP A 59 5.58 -12.22 -8.67
CA ASP A 59 6.81 -12.97 -8.35
C ASP A 59 8.01 -12.38 -9.11
N TYR A 60 7.78 -11.39 -9.98
CA TYR A 60 8.80 -10.82 -10.85
C TYR A 60 8.88 -9.31 -10.66
N PRO A 61 9.45 -8.84 -9.54
CA PRO A 61 9.49 -7.40 -9.25
C PRO A 61 10.42 -6.66 -10.22
N GLN A 62 10.03 -5.41 -10.52
CA GLN A 62 10.86 -4.53 -11.34
C GLN A 62 12.11 -4.09 -10.57
N PRO A 63 13.19 -3.73 -11.29
CA PRO A 63 14.38 -3.18 -10.64
C PRO A 63 14.07 -1.92 -9.84
N ASN A 64 14.84 -1.71 -8.77
CA ASN A 64 14.68 -0.53 -7.93
C ASN A 64 15.56 0.60 -8.41
N PRO A 65 15.17 1.87 -8.18
CA PRO A 65 16.06 2.99 -8.44
C PRO A 65 17.28 2.95 -7.50
N THR A 66 18.38 3.56 -7.94
CA THR A 66 19.63 3.60 -7.18
C THR A 66 19.45 4.32 -5.85
N ILE A 67 18.75 5.46 -5.86
CA ILE A 67 18.51 6.26 -4.66
C ILE A 67 17.01 6.16 -4.34
N PRO A 68 16.61 5.57 -3.19
CA PRO A 68 15.19 5.46 -2.86
C PRO A 68 14.59 6.83 -2.52
N PRO A 69 13.42 7.16 -3.09
CA PRO A 69 12.68 8.37 -2.70
C PRO A 69 12.22 8.33 -1.24
N ASN A 70 11.73 9.48 -0.74
CA ASN A 70 11.35 9.62 0.67
C ASN A 70 10.21 8.72 1.11
N PHE A 71 9.19 8.53 0.27
CA PHE A 71 8.00 7.77 0.68
C PHE A 71 8.32 6.31 1.05
N PRO A 72 9.06 5.54 0.23
CA PRO A 72 9.41 4.17 0.64
C PRO A 72 10.29 4.12 1.88
N MET A 73 11.10 5.14 2.15
CA MET A 73 11.87 5.21 3.39
C MET A 73 10.95 5.39 4.61
N LEU A 74 9.90 6.20 4.47
CA LEU A 74 8.89 6.34 5.52
C LEU A 74 8.13 5.02 5.73
N LEU A 75 7.78 4.33 4.65
CA LEU A 75 7.14 3.02 4.77
C LEU A 75 8.05 2.03 5.49
N ARG A 76 9.33 2.02 5.18
CA ARG A 76 10.29 1.15 5.88
C ARG A 76 10.35 1.48 7.36
N LYS A 77 10.39 2.77 7.70
CA LYS A 77 10.45 3.23 9.09
C LYS A 77 9.23 2.77 9.88
N HIS A 78 8.02 2.93 9.32
CA HIS A 78 6.79 2.68 10.05
C HIS A 78 6.26 1.25 9.90
N LEU A 79 6.45 0.62 8.75
CA LEU A 79 5.78 -0.65 8.45
C LEU A 79 6.68 -1.88 8.46
N SER A 80 8.01 -1.75 8.33
CA SER A 80 8.89 -2.93 8.31
C SER A 80 8.76 -3.72 9.60
N GLY A 81 8.54 -5.03 9.46
CA GLY A 81 8.30 -5.91 10.60
C GLY A 81 6.85 -5.98 11.02
N GLY A 82 5.98 -5.16 10.45
CA GLY A 82 4.54 -5.19 10.73
C GLY A 82 3.86 -6.35 10.01
N THR A 83 2.66 -6.68 10.47
CA THR A 83 1.84 -7.76 9.90
C THR A 83 0.60 -7.18 9.27
N ILE A 84 0.27 -7.60 8.05
CA ILE A 84 -0.97 -7.20 7.40
C ILE A 84 -2.12 -7.98 8.04
N THR A 85 -3.10 -7.26 8.58
CA THR A 85 -4.23 -7.86 9.30
C THR A 85 -5.56 -7.75 8.57
N ALA A 86 -5.70 -6.80 7.66
CA ALA A 86 -6.94 -6.61 6.92
C ALA A 86 -6.69 -5.93 5.58
N VAL A 87 -7.51 -6.29 4.60
CA VAL A 87 -7.56 -5.61 3.29
C VAL A 87 -9.04 -5.41 2.99
N LYS A 88 -9.45 -4.16 2.77
CA LYS A 88 -10.85 -3.80 2.57
C LYS A 88 -11.01 -2.84 1.39
N GLN A 89 -12.12 -2.96 0.68
CA GLN A 89 -12.57 -1.93 -0.26
C GLN A 89 -13.40 -0.91 0.52
N HIS A 90 -13.10 0.36 0.32
CA HIS A 90 -13.78 1.44 1.05
C HIS A 90 -15.09 1.81 0.36
N ASN A 91 -16.23 1.49 0.99
CA ASN A 91 -17.59 1.92 0.58
C ASN A 91 -17.90 1.77 -0.92
N PHE A 92 -17.46 0.68 -1.54
CA PHE A 92 -17.63 0.45 -2.98
C PHE A 92 -16.90 1.46 -3.88
N ASP A 93 -16.07 2.32 -3.30
CA ASP A 93 -15.21 3.22 -4.06
C ASP A 93 -14.00 2.44 -4.58
N ARG A 94 -13.30 3.03 -5.55
CA ARG A 94 -12.04 2.46 -6.04
C ARG A 94 -10.89 2.83 -5.11
N ILE A 95 -11.08 2.53 -3.83
CA ILE A 95 -10.13 2.77 -2.76
C ILE A 95 -9.97 1.48 -1.98
N ILE A 96 -8.73 1.08 -1.73
CA ILE A 96 -8.41 -0.09 -0.91
C ILE A 96 -7.69 0.37 0.35
N GLU A 97 -8.10 -0.15 1.50
CA GLU A 97 -7.45 0.07 2.78
C GLU A 97 -6.72 -1.19 3.19
N ILE A 98 -5.43 -1.06 3.47
CA ILE A 98 -4.61 -2.16 3.99
C ILE A 98 -4.19 -1.81 5.40
N THR A 99 -4.60 -2.64 6.36
CA THR A 99 -4.28 -2.44 7.77
C THR A 99 -3.03 -3.22 8.15
N VAL A 100 -2.09 -2.55 8.80
CA VAL A 100 -0.82 -3.12 9.24
C VAL A 100 -0.70 -2.95 10.74
N GLN A 101 -0.49 -4.05 11.46
CA GLN A 101 -0.26 -4.04 12.90
C GLN A 101 1.21 -4.19 13.20
N LYS A 102 1.78 -3.23 13.90
CA LYS A 102 3.14 -3.26 14.39
C LYS A 102 3.11 -2.91 15.88
N ASN A 103 3.74 -1.83 16.31
CA ASN A 103 3.55 -1.33 17.68
C ASN A 103 2.17 -0.71 17.84
N THR A 104 1.72 -0.04 16.80
CA THR A 104 0.38 0.52 16.67
C THR A 104 -0.19 0.08 15.32
N GLU A 105 -1.44 0.43 15.06
CA GLU A 105 -2.09 0.11 13.80
C GLU A 105 -1.86 1.23 12.79
N TYR A 106 -1.35 0.86 11.62
CA TYR A 106 -1.20 1.76 10.48
C TYR A 106 -2.15 1.36 9.38
N THR A 107 -2.51 2.32 8.52
CA THR A 107 -3.36 2.05 7.36
C THR A 107 -2.70 2.62 6.10
N LEU A 108 -2.65 1.79 5.06
CA LEU A 108 -2.29 2.25 3.71
C LEU A 108 -3.58 2.42 2.92
N ILE A 109 -3.77 3.61 2.38
CA ILE A 109 -4.89 3.92 1.48
C ILE A 109 -4.37 3.90 0.05
N VAL A 110 -4.95 3.06 -0.79
CA VAL A 110 -4.58 2.99 -2.21
C VAL A 110 -5.76 3.50 -3.03
N GLU A 111 -5.58 4.66 -3.65
CA GLU A 111 -6.59 5.28 -4.51
C GLU A 111 -6.38 4.83 -5.95
N LEU A 112 -7.36 4.11 -6.48
CA LEU A 112 -7.29 3.49 -7.82
C LEU A 112 -8.22 4.20 -8.82
N PHE A 113 -8.44 5.48 -8.63
CA PHE A 113 -9.27 6.28 -9.54
C PHE A 113 -8.48 7.48 -10.05
N SER A 114 -8.75 7.87 -11.29
CA SER A 114 -8.14 9.06 -11.91
C SER A 114 -6.61 9.07 -11.71
N LYS A 115 -6.06 10.14 -11.13
CA LYS A 115 -4.62 10.24 -10.87
C LYS A 115 -4.19 9.54 -9.59
N GLY A 116 -5.13 9.16 -8.75
CA GLY A 116 -4.88 8.33 -7.58
C GLY A 116 -3.73 8.73 -6.67
N ASN A 117 -3.58 7.96 -5.58
CA ASN A 117 -2.48 8.17 -4.63
C ASN A 117 -2.29 6.89 -3.80
N VAL A 118 -1.20 6.86 -3.03
CA VAL A 118 -0.99 5.90 -1.96
C VAL A 118 -0.66 6.72 -0.73
N ILE A 119 -1.41 6.52 0.36
CA ILE A 119 -1.32 7.37 1.54
C ILE A 119 -1.11 6.52 2.78
N LEU A 120 -0.14 6.89 3.61
CA LEU A 120 0.11 6.22 4.88
C LEU A 120 -0.57 7.01 6.02
N LEU A 121 -1.40 6.32 6.80
CA LEU A 121 -2.10 6.88 7.94
C LEU A 121 -1.60 6.26 9.24
N ASP A 122 -1.63 7.03 10.32
CA ASP A 122 -1.31 6.53 11.65
C ASP A 122 -2.53 5.87 12.31
N GLU A 123 -2.39 5.50 13.59
CA GLU A 123 -3.45 4.82 14.35
C GLU A 123 -4.72 5.66 14.52
N ASN A 124 -4.60 6.97 14.44
CA ASN A 124 -5.72 7.90 14.54
C ASN A 124 -6.27 8.31 13.17
N LYS A 125 -5.83 7.66 12.10
CA LYS A 125 -6.20 7.98 10.73
C LYS A 125 -5.73 9.34 10.26
N ASN A 126 -4.69 9.89 10.90
CA ASN A 126 -4.04 11.11 10.44
C ASN A 126 -3.01 10.77 9.37
N ILE A 127 -2.87 11.63 8.38
CA ILE A 127 -1.93 11.40 7.28
C ILE A 127 -0.50 11.57 7.78
N ILE A 128 0.30 10.50 7.65
CA ILE A 128 1.75 10.57 7.88
C ILE A 128 2.41 11.12 6.63
N SER A 129 2.09 10.53 5.47
CA SER A 129 2.61 11.01 4.19
C SER A 129 1.81 10.42 3.04
N PRO A 130 1.53 11.23 1.99
CA PRO A 130 1.07 10.68 0.72
C PRO A 130 2.27 10.38 -0.18
N LEU A 131 2.09 9.48 -1.14
CA LEU A 131 3.10 9.26 -2.20
C LEU A 131 3.24 10.50 -3.07
N LYS A 132 2.09 11.09 -3.45
CA LYS A 132 2.04 12.29 -4.27
C LYS A 132 1.56 13.47 -3.43
N HIS A 133 2.39 14.51 -3.32
CA HIS A 133 2.03 15.73 -2.61
C HIS A 133 1.29 16.66 -3.56
N ARG A 134 0.02 16.96 -3.24
CA ARG A 134 -0.83 17.85 -4.02
C ARG A 134 -1.25 19.02 -3.13
N LYS A 135 -1.32 20.23 -3.70
CA LYS A 135 -1.67 21.42 -2.91
C LYS A 135 -2.97 21.27 -2.15
N TRP A 136 -4.00 20.74 -2.80
CA TRP A 136 -5.30 20.56 -2.16
C TRP A 136 -5.27 19.50 -1.06
N GLN A 137 -4.41 18.50 -1.13
CA GLN A 137 -4.25 17.52 -0.08
C GLN A 137 -3.53 18.10 1.13
N ILE A 138 -2.55 18.96 0.90
CA ILE A 138 -1.84 19.64 1.98
C ILE A 138 -2.79 20.50 2.81
N GLY A 139 -3.69 21.22 2.14
CA GLY A 139 -4.70 22.03 2.82
C GLY A 139 -5.83 21.24 3.44
N ARG A 140 -5.88 19.93 3.19
CA ARG A 140 -6.94 19.03 3.67
C ARG A 140 -6.34 17.85 4.42
N ALA A 141 -5.56 18.09 5.40
CA ALA A 141 -4.80 17.07 6.11
C ALA A 141 -5.63 15.87 6.61
N HIS A 142 -6.91 15.89 6.42
CA HIS A 142 -7.82 14.84 6.81
C HIS A 142 -8.64 14.37 5.62
N VAL A 143 -8.15 13.91 4.68
CA VAL A 143 -8.88 13.45 3.48
C VAL A 143 -10.09 12.58 3.83
#